data_8ac576494dc769e77e553ac021f9c886
#
_entry.id   8ac576494dc769e77e553ac021f9c886
#
_cell.length_a   1.000
_cell.length_b   1.000
_cell.length_c   1.000
_cell.angle_alpha   90.00
_cell.angle_beta   90.00
_cell.angle_gamma   90.00
#
_symmetry.space_group_name_H-M   'P 1'
#
loop_
_entity.id
_entity.type
_entity.pdbx_description
1 polymer ?
#
loop_
_entity_poly.entity_id
_entity_poly.type
_entity_poly.pdbx_seq_one_letter_code
_entity_poly.pdbx_strand_id
1 'polypeptide(L)'
;MEKDEELKLENVEISSYGSTDKGVSFLVELDNLSIFHAGDLNWWKWKKFNEKVQKREEREYKREVDKLMGKQIDIAFVPVDPRLEEHFYLAGEYFITEIRPALFVPIHFADNYDVTRFFKDRFNSNQTRVAEIAGPGEKILYTRK
;
A
#
# COMPACT_ATOMS: atom_id res chain seq x y z
N MET A 1 -1.98 -18.85 2.51
CA MET A 1 -1.66 -18.67 1.08
C MET A 1 -0.20 -18.28 0.96
N GLU A 2 0.47 -18.90 0.02
CA GLU A 2 1.79 -18.45 -0.44
C GLU A 2 1.63 -17.33 -1.46
N LYS A 3 2.74 -16.72 -1.88
CA LYS A 3 2.68 -15.69 -2.92
C LYS A 3 2.24 -16.27 -4.27
N ASP A 4 1.60 -15.44 -5.05
CA ASP A 4 1.14 -15.74 -6.42
C ASP A 4 0.13 -16.90 -6.48
N GLU A 5 -0.73 -17.00 -5.45
CA GLU A 5 -1.86 -17.92 -5.41
C GLU A 5 -3.19 -17.20 -5.55
N GLU A 6 -4.20 -17.93 -6.01
CA GLU A 6 -5.57 -17.44 -6.09
C GLU A 6 -6.50 -18.39 -5.33
N LEU A 7 -7.45 -17.82 -4.61
CA LEU A 7 -8.51 -18.54 -3.92
C LEU A 7 -9.85 -17.93 -4.28
N LYS A 8 -10.74 -18.77 -4.81
CA LYS A 8 -12.12 -18.36 -5.13
C LYS A 8 -13.09 -18.99 -4.16
N LEU A 9 -13.80 -18.15 -3.45
CA LEU A 9 -14.93 -18.50 -2.61
C LEU A 9 -16.19 -17.93 -3.28
N GLU A 10 -17.35 -18.32 -2.85
CA GLU A 10 -18.63 -18.01 -3.50
C GLU A 10 -18.72 -16.58 -4.08
N ASN A 11 -18.51 -15.56 -3.24
CA ASN A 11 -18.59 -14.14 -3.63
C ASN A 11 -17.28 -13.37 -3.43
N VAL A 12 -16.19 -14.07 -3.15
CA VAL A 12 -14.90 -13.44 -2.83
C VAL A 12 -13.80 -14.11 -3.62
N GLU A 13 -13.00 -13.31 -4.29
CA GLU A 13 -11.77 -13.75 -4.94
C GLU A 13 -10.58 -13.11 -4.23
N ILE A 14 -9.62 -13.92 -3.83
CA ILE A 14 -8.42 -13.48 -3.12
C ILE A 14 -7.20 -13.86 -3.93
N SER A 15 -6.39 -12.86 -4.28
CA SER A 15 -5.10 -13.05 -4.93
C SER A 15 -3.99 -12.64 -3.97
N SER A 16 -2.97 -13.47 -3.83
CA SER A 16 -1.80 -13.16 -3.02
C SER A 16 -0.62 -12.75 -3.91
N TYR A 17 0.17 -11.83 -3.40
CA TYR A 17 1.40 -11.35 -4.05
C TYR A 17 2.55 -11.44 -3.05
N GLY A 18 3.77 -11.24 -3.51
CA GLY A 18 4.93 -11.28 -2.62
C GLY A 18 5.02 -10.07 -1.69
N SER A 19 6.05 -10.09 -0.88
CA SER A 19 6.40 -9.03 0.04
C SER A 19 7.91 -8.73 -0.06
N THR A 20 8.32 -7.60 0.46
CA THR A 20 9.73 -7.22 0.61
C THR A 20 10.22 -7.45 2.04
N ASP A 21 9.39 -8.00 2.89
CA ASP A 21 9.70 -8.46 4.23
C ASP A 21 8.94 -9.78 4.47
N LYS A 22 8.34 -9.97 5.62
CA LYS A 22 7.63 -11.21 5.94
C LYS A 22 6.24 -11.25 5.32
N GLY A 23 5.78 -12.46 5.00
CA GLY A 23 4.41 -12.71 4.58
C GLY A 23 4.16 -12.42 3.12
N VAL A 24 2.91 -12.07 2.84
CA VAL A 24 2.38 -11.79 1.50
C VAL A 24 1.51 -10.54 1.55
N SER A 25 1.24 -9.98 0.39
CA SER A 25 0.21 -8.96 0.21
C SER A 25 -1.01 -9.57 -0.47
N PHE A 26 -2.18 -8.95 -0.29
CA PHE A 26 -3.45 -9.50 -0.77
C PHE A 26 -4.26 -8.50 -1.55
N LEU A 27 -4.85 -8.95 -2.65
CA LEU A 27 -5.97 -8.28 -3.32
C LEU A 27 -7.23 -9.11 -3.07
N VAL A 28 -8.23 -8.49 -2.46
CA VAL A 28 -9.53 -9.10 -2.17
C VAL A 28 -10.59 -8.41 -3.01
N GLU A 29 -11.28 -9.18 -3.83
CA GLU A 29 -12.36 -8.70 -4.68
C GLU A 29 -13.66 -9.35 -4.22
N LEU A 30 -14.61 -8.54 -3.78
CA LEU A 30 -15.92 -9.00 -3.36
C LEU A 30 -16.98 -8.09 -3.94
N ASP A 31 -18.02 -8.69 -4.53
CA ASP A 31 -19.07 -7.98 -5.25
C ASP A 31 -18.45 -6.97 -6.23
N ASN A 32 -18.63 -5.67 -5.98
CA ASN A 32 -18.07 -4.60 -6.81
C ASN A 32 -16.97 -3.81 -6.09
N LEU A 33 -16.32 -4.40 -5.08
CA LEU A 33 -15.30 -3.73 -4.28
C LEU A 33 -13.99 -4.48 -4.36
N SER A 34 -12.89 -3.78 -4.63
CA SER A 34 -11.54 -4.34 -4.62
C SER A 34 -10.68 -3.65 -3.57
N ILE A 35 -10.07 -4.47 -2.70
CA ILE A 35 -9.27 -4.01 -1.57
C ILE A 35 -7.90 -4.64 -1.64
N PHE A 36 -6.86 -3.83 -1.67
CA PHE A 36 -5.48 -4.29 -1.58
C PHE A 36 -4.92 -4.00 -0.19
N HIS A 37 -4.25 -4.98 0.40
CA HIS A 37 -3.53 -4.82 1.66
C HIS A 37 -2.08 -5.26 1.48
N ALA A 38 -1.18 -4.29 1.58
CA ALA A 38 0.24 -4.52 1.34
C ALA A 38 0.93 -5.35 2.44
N GLY A 39 0.39 -5.35 3.67
CA GLY A 39 1.10 -5.95 4.80
C GLY A 39 2.45 -5.26 4.98
N ASP A 40 3.54 -6.04 4.97
CA ASP A 40 4.91 -5.54 5.09
C ASP A 40 5.57 -5.23 3.73
N LEU A 41 4.82 -5.31 2.63
CA LEU A 41 5.32 -4.90 1.31
C LEU A 41 5.56 -3.39 1.29
N ASN A 42 6.83 -3.01 1.25
CA ASN A 42 7.24 -1.61 1.31
C ASN A 42 8.55 -1.42 0.54
N TRP A 43 8.82 -0.19 0.15
CA TRP A 43 10.12 0.18 -0.39
C TRP A 43 11.04 0.52 0.79
N TRP A 44 11.72 -0.50 1.32
CA TRP A 44 12.55 -0.41 2.52
C TRP A 44 13.88 0.27 2.24
N LYS A 45 13.84 1.57 1.96
CA LYS A 45 15.05 2.36 1.73
C LYS A 45 15.64 2.86 3.05
N TRP A 46 16.20 1.95 3.81
CA TRP A 46 16.89 2.31 5.04
C TRP A 46 18.20 3.03 4.74
N LYS A 47 18.50 4.12 5.47
CA LYS A 47 19.76 4.86 5.33
C LYS A 47 20.99 4.01 5.60
N LYS A 48 20.88 3.06 6.53
CA LYS A 48 21.97 2.13 6.88
C LYS A 48 22.33 1.13 5.77
N PHE A 49 21.46 0.95 4.78
CA PHE A 49 21.72 0.05 3.67
C PHE A 49 22.68 0.69 2.67
N ASN A 50 23.61 -0.10 2.13
CA ASN A 50 24.44 0.35 1.02
C ASN A 50 23.59 0.51 -0.26
N GLU A 51 24.18 1.14 -1.27
CA GLU A 51 23.50 1.43 -2.54
C GLU A 51 22.98 0.16 -3.24
N LYS A 52 23.73 -0.92 -3.21
CA LYS A 52 23.34 -2.19 -3.84
C LYS A 52 22.07 -2.76 -3.19
N VAL A 53 21.99 -2.75 -1.87
CA VAL A 53 20.83 -3.21 -1.11
C VAL A 53 19.64 -2.28 -1.35
N GLN A 54 19.86 -0.96 -1.35
CA GLN A 54 18.78 0.00 -1.62
C GLN A 54 18.17 -0.20 -3.00
N LYS A 55 18.98 -0.44 -4.03
CA LYS A 55 18.51 -0.71 -5.39
C LYS A 55 17.73 -2.04 -5.48
N ARG A 56 18.15 -3.05 -4.72
CA ARG A 56 17.44 -4.32 -4.65
C ARG A 56 16.05 -4.13 -4.02
N GLU A 57 15.97 -3.41 -2.92
CA GLU A 57 14.70 -3.13 -2.24
C GLU A 57 13.72 -2.36 -3.16
N GLU A 58 14.23 -1.38 -3.88
CA GLU A 58 13.44 -0.65 -4.87
C GLU A 58 12.89 -1.58 -5.96
N ARG A 59 13.77 -2.39 -6.56
CA ARG A 59 13.40 -3.30 -7.64
C ARG A 59 12.36 -4.34 -7.19
N GLU A 60 12.55 -4.92 -6.02
CA GLU A 60 11.65 -5.94 -5.48
C GLU A 60 10.29 -5.36 -5.12
N TYR A 61 10.25 -4.17 -4.54
CA TYR A 61 9.00 -3.48 -4.26
C TYR A 61 8.23 -3.17 -5.55
N LYS A 62 8.88 -2.55 -6.50
CA LYS A 62 8.26 -2.19 -7.78
C LYS A 62 7.76 -3.42 -8.53
N ARG A 63 8.53 -4.52 -8.51
CA ARG A 63 8.14 -5.77 -9.16
C ARG A 63 6.81 -6.30 -8.62
N GLU A 64 6.61 -6.28 -7.32
CA GLU A 64 5.36 -6.76 -6.72
C GLU A 64 4.19 -5.80 -7.00
N VAL A 65 4.40 -4.50 -6.89
CA VAL A 65 3.37 -3.49 -7.19
C VAL A 65 2.97 -3.54 -8.67
N ASP A 66 3.92 -3.73 -9.57
CA ASP A 66 3.67 -3.75 -11.01
C ASP A 66 2.73 -4.88 -11.43
N LYS A 67 2.63 -5.96 -10.65
CA LYS A 67 1.65 -7.04 -10.88
C LYS A 67 0.20 -6.55 -10.77
N LEU A 68 -0.03 -5.44 -10.10
CA LEU A 68 -1.35 -4.82 -9.94
C LEU A 68 -1.72 -3.85 -11.07
N MET A 69 -0.79 -3.55 -11.97
CA MET A 69 -1.05 -2.61 -13.08
C MET A 69 -2.23 -3.07 -13.93
N GLY A 70 -3.08 -2.12 -14.29
CA GLY A 70 -4.30 -2.39 -15.06
C GLY A 70 -5.48 -2.89 -14.24
N LYS A 71 -5.27 -3.22 -12.96
CA LYS A 71 -6.36 -3.58 -12.05
C LYS A 71 -6.96 -2.32 -11.43
N GLN A 72 -8.29 -2.28 -11.35
CA GLN A 72 -8.98 -1.21 -10.63
C GLN A 72 -8.98 -1.56 -9.14
N ILE A 73 -8.39 -0.71 -8.32
CA ILE A 73 -8.34 -0.89 -6.86
C ILE A 73 -9.10 0.24 -6.19
N ASP A 74 -10.14 -0.13 -5.43
CA ASP A 74 -10.96 0.85 -4.72
C ASP A 74 -10.22 1.35 -3.48
N ILE A 75 -9.75 0.44 -2.64
CA ILE A 75 -9.08 0.78 -1.37
C ILE A 75 -7.74 0.08 -1.32
N ALA A 76 -6.69 0.83 -1.02
CA ALA A 76 -5.34 0.27 -0.83
C ALA A 76 -4.78 0.66 0.54
N PHE A 77 -4.37 -0.35 1.31
CA PHE A 77 -3.64 -0.18 2.57
C PHE A 77 -2.15 -0.39 2.29
N VAL A 78 -1.37 0.69 2.36
CA VAL A 78 0.03 0.67 1.95
C VAL A 78 0.91 1.34 3.01
N PRO A 79 2.10 0.79 3.32
CA PRO A 79 2.98 1.36 4.34
C PRO A 79 3.41 2.80 4.03
N VAL A 80 3.33 3.63 5.07
CA VAL A 80 3.90 4.97 5.15
C VAL A 80 4.67 5.00 6.48
N ASP A 81 5.89 4.51 6.47
CA ASP A 81 6.65 4.22 7.69
C ASP A 81 7.61 5.36 8.04
N PRO A 82 7.34 6.10 9.13
CA PRO A 82 8.18 7.25 9.51
C PRO A 82 9.60 6.88 9.92
N ARG A 83 9.86 5.60 10.23
CA ARG A 83 11.22 5.13 10.55
C ARG A 83 12.18 5.24 9.36
N LEU A 84 11.65 5.29 8.14
CA LEU A 84 12.44 5.51 6.92
C LEU A 84 12.87 6.98 6.74
N GLU A 85 12.54 7.83 7.67
CA GLU A 85 12.91 9.26 7.70
C GLU A 85 12.45 9.97 6.42
N GLU A 86 13.34 10.64 5.66
CA GLU A 86 12.95 11.33 4.42
C GLU A 86 12.44 10.40 3.31
N HIS A 87 12.63 9.09 3.45
CA HIS A 87 12.18 8.10 2.47
C HIS A 87 10.81 7.50 2.79
N PHE A 88 10.11 8.02 3.81
CA PHE A 88 8.83 7.48 4.30
C PHE A 88 7.73 7.42 3.23
N TYR A 89 7.81 8.28 2.23
CA TYR A 89 6.76 8.47 1.23
C TYR A 89 6.95 7.64 -0.06
N LEU A 90 8.12 7.05 -0.28
CA LEU A 90 8.49 6.46 -1.57
C LEU A 90 7.55 5.35 -2.02
N ALA A 91 7.22 4.44 -1.13
CA ALA A 91 6.32 3.33 -1.45
C ALA A 91 4.93 3.83 -1.84
N GLY A 92 4.36 4.72 -1.04
CA GLY A 92 3.04 5.27 -1.29
C GLY A 92 2.98 6.11 -2.56
N GLU A 93 4.00 6.94 -2.82
CA GLU A 93 4.08 7.72 -4.04
C GLU A 93 4.09 6.82 -5.28
N TYR A 94 4.93 5.80 -5.30
CA TYR A 94 4.99 4.86 -6.42
C TYR A 94 3.65 4.15 -6.61
N PHE A 95 3.04 3.69 -5.51
CA PHE A 95 1.76 3.00 -5.56
C PHE A 95 0.65 3.89 -6.14
N ILE A 96 0.54 5.12 -5.66
CA ILE A 96 -0.46 6.09 -6.16
C ILE A 96 -0.21 6.40 -7.64
N THR A 97 1.04 6.63 -8.03
CA THR A 97 1.40 6.99 -9.40
C THR A 97 1.06 5.89 -10.39
N GLU A 98 1.37 4.63 -10.05
CA GLU A 98 1.24 3.51 -10.98
C GLU A 98 -0.13 2.83 -10.91
N ILE A 99 -0.73 2.73 -9.73
CA ILE A 99 -1.95 1.97 -9.51
C ILE A 99 -3.20 2.85 -9.42
N ARG A 100 -3.07 4.06 -8.85
CA ARG A 100 -4.16 5.05 -8.73
C ARG A 100 -5.39 4.50 -8.01
N PRO A 101 -5.26 4.01 -6.77
CA PRO A 101 -6.42 3.56 -6.02
C PRO A 101 -7.37 4.73 -5.75
N ALA A 102 -8.67 4.45 -5.62
CA ALA A 102 -9.63 5.50 -5.29
C ALA A 102 -9.41 6.05 -3.88
N LEU A 103 -9.10 5.17 -2.92
CA LEU A 103 -8.75 5.52 -1.55
C LEU A 103 -7.43 4.86 -1.15
N PHE A 104 -6.47 5.66 -0.71
CA PHE A 104 -5.20 5.21 -0.15
C PHE A 104 -5.23 5.37 1.37
N VAL A 105 -5.02 4.29 2.11
CA VAL A 105 -5.01 4.28 3.58
C VAL A 105 -3.59 3.96 4.05
N PRO A 106 -2.88 4.92 4.65
CA PRO A 106 -1.57 4.65 5.23
C PRO A 106 -1.64 3.60 6.35
N ILE A 107 -0.65 2.72 6.37
CA ILE A 107 -0.45 1.74 7.46
C ILE A 107 1.03 1.74 7.87
N HIS A 108 1.38 0.93 8.86
CA HIS A 108 2.77 0.68 9.29
C HIS A 108 3.46 1.90 9.93
N PHE A 109 2.69 2.79 10.55
CA PHE A 109 3.22 4.01 11.16
C PHE A 109 3.19 4.00 12.70
N ALA A 110 2.86 2.86 13.31
CA ALA A 110 2.72 2.69 14.77
C ALA A 110 1.78 3.77 15.37
N ASP A 111 2.28 4.60 16.24
CA ASP A 111 1.52 5.70 16.87
C ASP A 111 1.86 7.08 16.30
N ASN A 112 2.63 7.14 15.22
CA ASN A 112 2.96 8.41 14.55
C ASN A 112 1.85 8.81 13.57
N TYR A 113 0.71 9.23 14.09
CA TYR A 113 -0.44 9.62 13.27
C TYR A 113 -0.16 10.83 12.38
N ASP A 114 0.74 11.72 12.80
CA ASP A 114 1.08 12.92 12.03
C ASP A 114 1.65 12.60 10.64
N VAL A 115 2.33 11.47 10.48
CA VAL A 115 2.88 11.08 9.18
C VAL A 115 1.77 10.87 8.15
N THR A 116 0.57 10.44 8.57
CA THR A 116 -0.57 10.27 7.66
C THR A 116 -1.04 11.61 7.11
N ARG A 117 -1.04 12.66 7.94
CA ARG A 117 -1.36 14.03 7.50
C ARG A 117 -0.31 14.56 6.53
N PHE A 118 0.98 14.39 6.82
CA PHE A 118 2.07 14.82 5.94
C PHE A 118 1.97 14.14 4.58
N PHE A 119 1.69 12.86 4.57
CA PHE A 119 1.51 12.10 3.33
C PHE A 119 0.27 12.57 2.56
N LYS A 120 -0.87 12.77 3.25
CA LYS A 120 -2.09 13.29 2.65
C LYS A 120 -1.87 14.66 2.02
N ASP A 121 -1.25 15.59 2.75
CA ASP A 121 -1.02 16.96 2.27
C ASP A 121 -0.21 16.97 0.98
N ARG A 122 0.67 16.00 0.80
CA ARG A 122 1.54 15.90 -0.36
C ARG A 122 0.91 15.15 -1.54
N PHE A 123 0.13 14.11 -1.29
CA PHE A 123 -0.31 13.17 -2.34
C PHE A 123 -1.81 13.07 -2.56
N ASN A 124 -2.65 13.70 -1.74
CA ASN A 124 -4.10 13.67 -1.95
C ASN A 124 -4.46 14.38 -3.27
N SER A 125 -5.31 13.76 -4.07
CA SER A 125 -5.74 14.31 -5.35
C SER A 125 -7.18 13.92 -5.67
N ASN A 126 -7.71 14.45 -6.78
CA ASN A 126 -9.03 14.04 -7.27
C ASN A 126 -9.07 12.59 -7.75
N GLN A 127 -7.94 12.03 -8.13
CA GLN A 127 -7.85 10.63 -8.57
C GLN A 127 -7.71 9.66 -7.39
N THR A 128 -6.94 10.06 -6.37
CA THR A 128 -6.68 9.23 -5.20
C THR A 128 -6.90 10.06 -3.93
N ARG A 129 -7.94 9.74 -3.19
CA ARG A 129 -8.14 10.28 -1.85
C ARG A 129 -7.16 9.61 -0.90
N VAL A 130 -6.39 10.38 -0.15
CA VAL A 130 -5.51 9.87 0.91
C VAL A 130 -6.20 10.06 2.26
N ALA A 131 -6.33 8.98 3.02
CA ALA A 131 -6.89 9.05 4.36
C ALA A 131 -5.90 9.64 5.35
N GLU A 132 -6.40 10.51 6.22
CA GLU A 132 -5.68 10.94 7.41
C GLU A 132 -6.21 10.14 8.61
N ILE A 133 -5.30 9.62 9.43
CA ILE A 133 -5.65 8.88 10.63
C ILE A 133 -5.16 9.66 11.83
N ALA A 134 -6.11 10.21 12.60
CA ALA A 134 -5.81 11.10 13.72
C ALA A 134 -5.60 10.35 15.04
N GLY A 135 -6.06 9.09 15.12
CA GLY A 135 -5.93 8.30 16.33
C GLY A 135 -6.58 6.93 16.23
N PRO A 136 -6.50 6.12 17.30
CA PRO A 136 -7.13 4.80 17.34
C PRO A 136 -8.65 4.92 17.15
N GLY A 137 -9.22 3.96 16.40
CA GLY A 137 -10.66 3.92 16.16
C GLY A 137 -11.18 4.89 15.12
N GLU A 138 -10.28 5.58 14.40
CA GLU A 138 -10.67 6.44 13.28
C GLU A 138 -11.53 5.68 12.28
N LYS A 139 -12.65 6.26 11.89
CA LYS A 139 -13.56 5.70 10.90
C LYS A 139 -13.44 6.45 9.59
N ILE A 140 -13.26 5.72 8.51
CA ILE A 140 -13.17 6.27 7.17
C ILE A 140 -14.31 5.68 6.35
N LEU A 141 -15.15 6.54 5.80
CA LEU A 141 -16.24 6.11 4.92
C LEU A 141 -15.77 6.16 3.47
N TYR A 142 -15.93 5.06 2.78
CA TYR A 142 -15.69 4.96 1.34
C TYR A 142 -16.98 4.56 0.63
N THR A 143 -17.32 5.27 -0.41
CA THR A 143 -18.44 4.96 -1.29
C THR A 143 -17.94 4.96 -2.72
N ARG A 144 -18.13 3.86 -3.43
CA ARG A 144 -17.79 3.75 -4.84
C ARG A 144 -18.72 4.63 -5.67
N LYS A 145 -18.12 5.42 -6.54
CA LYS A 145 -18.87 6.29 -7.47
C LYS A 145 -19.34 5.54 -8.70
#